data_7e6e32bbaafdb22ec546a8462a1f4122
#
_entry.id   7e6e32bbaafdb22ec546a8462a1f4122
#
_cell.length_a   1.000
_cell.length_b   1.000
_cell.length_c   1.000
_cell.angle_alpha   90.00
_cell.angle_beta   90.00
_cell.angle_gamma   90.00
#
_symmetry.space_group_name_H-M   'P 1'
#
loop_
_entity.id
_entity.type
_entity.pdbx_description
1 polymer ?
#
loop_
_entity_poly.entity_id
_entity_poly.type
_entity_poly.pdbx_seq_one_letter_code
_entity_poly.pdbx_strand_id
1 'polypeptide(L)'
;MITLIVILLLLTAGVYGYVVYYFTEHFLPGSMVNGFNCSYMTVKESEELLTKKTEAYVLTINTRNNGQESITAEAAGLSYESDGSVDNLIKKQARFTWFLAFNQHKNYEIASSVKYDEQKVNTAISNLKCMQPENTTEPLDAHIEEKNDKFEIVPEEQGNALKTEETSQDIINALVTGRTPIDLEADGCYKEPAVYQNDETLVRNCELINKLTDVVVTYDFDDRTETVDKEVIKNWLTTDENGLYTLDKNQIEAYISELAAKYDTVGTERTFNTYDGREISVGGGDYGWKIDQKAETKELLSLIQNGETQVREPIYSHEGLVRKTNDIGYTYIEIDLTAQRMVFYKDGIPTADAQIVSGNPFVPNCATPTGCYTVGEIKSGCTVNGEDYPSAVNYWIPFNGNLGINDAPWRTAFGEQLYEFEGTHGSICAPSDQVQIIYSNVEKNTPVVIYE
;
A
#
# COMPACT_ATOMS: atom_id res chain seq x y z
N MET A 1 -66.29 65.47 43.88
CA MET A 1 -65.03 64.77 43.56
C MET A 1 -65.21 63.27 43.69
N ILE A 2 -65.68 62.71 44.82
CA ILE A 2 -65.82 61.24 45.03
C ILE A 2 -66.73 60.60 43.98
N THR A 3 -67.90 61.21 43.69
CA THR A 3 -68.87 60.70 42.70
C THR A 3 -68.24 60.60 41.28
N LEU A 4 -67.44 61.58 40.89
CA LEU A 4 -66.72 61.59 39.60
C LEU A 4 -65.72 60.52 39.51
N ILE A 5 -64.98 60.23 40.58
CA ILE A 5 -63.98 59.13 40.68
C ILE A 5 -64.65 57.76 40.61
N VAL A 6 -65.80 57.59 41.28
CA VAL A 6 -66.61 56.36 41.24
C VAL A 6 -67.18 56.12 39.80
N ILE A 7 -67.72 57.16 39.13
CA ILE A 7 -68.14 57.04 37.75
C ILE A 7 -66.98 56.69 36.80
N LEU A 8 -65.83 57.30 36.98
CA LEU A 8 -64.62 57.00 36.22
C LEU A 8 -64.16 55.53 36.44
N LEU A 9 -64.13 55.05 37.71
CA LEU A 9 -63.83 53.67 38.01
C LEU A 9 -64.82 52.66 37.42
N LEU A 10 -66.11 52.98 37.43
CA LEU A 10 -67.13 52.15 36.81
C LEU A 10 -67.02 52.15 35.27
N LEU A 11 -66.68 53.27 34.67
CA LEU A 11 -66.44 53.37 33.22
C LEU A 11 -65.16 52.59 32.84
N THR A 12 -64.02 52.69 33.61
CA THR A 12 -62.81 51.94 33.35
C THR A 12 -63.03 50.44 33.56
N ALA A 13 -63.79 50.04 34.59
CA ALA A 13 -64.13 48.61 34.80
C ALA A 13 -65.03 48.08 33.68
N GLY A 14 -66.00 48.92 33.19
CA GLY A 14 -66.80 48.54 32.03
C GLY A 14 -66.05 48.38 30.75
N VAL A 15 -65.14 49.32 30.45
CA VAL A 15 -64.26 49.23 29.28
C VAL A 15 -63.33 48.02 29.41
N TYR A 16 -62.69 47.81 30.58
CA TYR A 16 -61.87 46.65 30.82
C TYR A 16 -62.66 45.35 30.63
N GLY A 17 -63.80 45.18 31.22
CA GLY A 17 -64.71 44.03 31.04
C GLY A 17 -65.08 43.77 29.58
N TYR A 18 -65.42 44.88 28.85
CA TYR A 18 -65.70 44.76 27.42
C TYR A 18 -64.49 44.25 26.60
N VAL A 19 -63.31 44.77 26.85
CA VAL A 19 -62.11 44.35 26.16
C VAL A 19 -61.71 42.89 26.50
N VAL A 20 -61.87 42.48 27.78
CA VAL A 20 -61.67 41.05 28.18
C VAL A 20 -62.67 40.14 27.46
N TYR A 21 -64.00 40.63 27.34
CA TYR A 21 -65.03 39.90 26.59
C TYR A 21 -64.67 39.83 25.08
N TYR A 22 -64.21 40.91 24.47
CA TYR A 22 -63.77 40.96 23.08
C TYR A 22 -62.74 39.93 22.78
N PHE A 23 -61.68 39.78 23.65
CA PHE A 23 -60.61 38.79 23.52
C PHE A 23 -61.02 37.34 23.92
N THR A 24 -62.37 37.11 24.19
CA THR A 24 -62.79 35.68 24.25
C THR A 24 -62.94 35.06 22.88
N GLU A 25 -63.13 35.85 21.83
CA GLU A 25 -63.38 35.43 20.47
C GLU A 25 -62.31 35.94 19.48
N HIS A 26 -61.37 36.79 19.94
CA HIS A 26 -60.38 37.43 19.13
C HIS A 26 -59.00 37.21 19.73
N PHE A 27 -57.98 37.09 18.86
CA PHE A 27 -56.58 37.03 19.26
C PHE A 27 -56.15 38.34 19.93
N LEU A 28 -55.25 38.20 20.90
CA LEU A 28 -54.55 39.33 21.53
C LEU A 28 -53.65 40.07 20.52
N PRO A 29 -53.31 41.36 20.78
CA PRO A 29 -52.28 42.06 20.00
C PRO A 29 -50.96 41.33 19.97
N GLY A 30 -50.26 41.37 18.84
CA GLY A 30 -48.99 40.70 18.67
C GLY A 30 -49.06 39.17 18.53
N SER A 31 -50.27 38.60 18.42
CA SER A 31 -50.44 37.15 18.19
C SER A 31 -50.14 36.81 16.72
N MET A 32 -49.24 35.87 16.53
CA MET A 32 -48.91 35.31 15.22
C MET A 32 -49.18 33.80 15.23
N VAL A 33 -49.66 33.24 14.13
CA VAL A 33 -49.90 31.81 13.94
C VAL A 33 -49.13 31.37 12.68
N ASN A 34 -48.27 30.43 12.82
CA ASN A 34 -47.33 30.00 11.74
C ASN A 34 -46.65 31.20 11.04
N GLY A 35 -46.22 32.20 11.82
CA GLY A 35 -45.59 33.42 11.31
C GLY A 35 -46.52 34.46 10.71
N PHE A 36 -47.84 34.23 10.65
CA PHE A 36 -48.81 35.18 10.12
C PHE A 36 -49.50 35.96 11.25
N ASN A 37 -49.65 37.27 11.03
CA ASN A 37 -50.27 38.15 12.03
C ASN A 37 -51.78 37.91 12.10
N CYS A 38 -52.23 37.34 13.20
CA CYS A 38 -53.63 37.08 13.54
C CYS A 38 -54.13 38.02 14.62
N SER A 39 -53.42 39.09 14.96
CA SER A 39 -53.86 40.08 15.98
C SER A 39 -55.26 40.59 15.70
N TYR A 40 -56.12 40.58 16.72
CA TYR A 40 -57.50 41.00 16.66
C TYR A 40 -58.44 40.18 15.76
N MET A 41 -57.96 39.11 15.14
CA MET A 41 -58.79 38.24 14.31
C MET A 41 -59.57 37.24 15.14
N THR A 42 -60.73 36.88 14.67
CA THR A 42 -61.53 35.75 15.15
C THR A 42 -60.92 34.43 14.69
N VAL A 43 -61.41 33.32 15.24
CA VAL A 43 -61.04 31.97 14.76
C VAL A 43 -61.24 31.85 13.25
N LYS A 44 -62.42 32.23 12.77
CA LYS A 44 -62.81 32.17 11.36
C LYS A 44 -61.90 33.01 10.45
N GLU A 45 -61.61 34.23 10.81
CA GLU A 45 -60.75 35.13 10.04
C GLU A 45 -59.29 34.61 10.02
N SER A 46 -58.86 34.08 11.13
CA SER A 46 -57.53 33.48 11.22
C SER A 46 -57.42 32.22 10.35
N GLU A 47 -58.43 31.36 10.36
CA GLU A 47 -58.44 30.13 9.53
C GLU A 47 -58.57 30.48 8.02
N GLU A 48 -59.34 31.47 7.66
CA GLU A 48 -59.42 32.00 6.27
C GLU A 48 -58.06 32.58 5.82
N LEU A 49 -57.35 33.29 6.70
CA LEU A 49 -56.01 33.79 6.42
C LEU A 49 -55.05 32.65 6.23
N LEU A 50 -55.04 31.65 7.14
CA LEU A 50 -54.17 30.48 7.08
C LEU A 50 -54.45 29.66 5.81
N THR A 51 -55.72 29.47 5.43
CA THR A 51 -56.08 28.79 4.18
C THR A 51 -55.47 29.49 2.97
N LYS A 52 -55.73 30.81 2.83
CA LYS A 52 -55.14 31.59 1.73
C LYS A 52 -53.62 31.57 1.69
N LYS A 53 -52.99 31.62 2.87
CA LYS A 53 -51.54 31.60 2.96
C LYS A 53 -50.95 30.23 2.65
N THR A 54 -51.63 29.13 3.06
CA THR A 54 -51.27 27.77 2.71
C THR A 54 -51.39 27.52 1.20
N GLU A 55 -52.50 27.98 0.57
CA GLU A 55 -52.68 27.88 -0.88
C GLU A 55 -51.66 28.68 -1.70
N ALA A 56 -51.23 29.83 -1.19
CA ALA A 56 -50.24 30.72 -1.82
C ALA A 56 -48.79 30.36 -1.45
N TYR A 57 -48.58 29.33 -0.64
CA TYR A 57 -47.24 28.96 -0.18
C TYR A 57 -46.37 28.39 -1.30
N VAL A 58 -45.10 28.78 -1.33
CA VAL A 58 -44.08 28.27 -2.23
C VAL A 58 -42.85 27.93 -1.38
N LEU A 59 -42.48 26.68 -1.36
CA LEU A 59 -41.21 26.24 -0.80
C LEU A 59 -40.12 26.59 -1.78
N THR A 60 -39.17 27.39 -1.36
CA THR A 60 -37.92 27.66 -2.08
C THR A 60 -36.84 26.73 -1.55
N ILE A 61 -36.16 26.04 -2.45
CA ILE A 61 -35.12 25.04 -2.13
C ILE A 61 -33.82 25.53 -2.74
N ASN A 62 -32.84 25.87 -1.90
CA ASN A 62 -31.49 26.20 -2.33
C ASN A 62 -30.69 24.92 -2.44
N THR A 63 -30.04 24.76 -3.58
CA THR A 63 -29.21 23.60 -3.87
C THR A 63 -27.74 24.01 -3.99
N ARG A 64 -26.81 23.03 -3.93
CA ARG A 64 -25.38 23.24 -4.13
C ARG A 64 -25.10 24.04 -5.41
N ASN A 65 -24.01 24.80 -5.44
CA ASN A 65 -23.62 25.68 -6.55
C ASN A 65 -24.58 26.83 -6.85
N ASN A 66 -25.27 27.39 -5.82
CA ASN A 66 -26.22 28.46 -5.92
C ASN A 66 -27.43 28.15 -6.82
N GLY A 67 -27.75 26.87 -6.96
CA GLY A 67 -28.97 26.45 -7.63
C GLY A 67 -30.20 26.76 -6.77
N GLN A 68 -31.37 26.95 -7.40
CA GLN A 68 -32.62 27.19 -6.72
C GLN A 68 -33.77 26.50 -7.45
N GLU A 69 -34.59 25.79 -6.68
CA GLU A 69 -35.79 25.12 -7.15
C GLU A 69 -36.96 25.46 -6.25
N SER A 70 -38.18 25.10 -6.62
CA SER A 70 -39.35 25.40 -5.81
C SER A 70 -40.45 24.36 -5.96
N ILE A 71 -41.23 24.19 -4.88
CA ILE A 71 -42.47 23.40 -4.88
C ILE A 71 -43.61 24.33 -4.44
N THR A 72 -44.67 24.44 -5.28
CA THR A 72 -45.88 25.20 -4.93
C THR A 72 -46.82 24.38 -4.06
N ALA A 73 -47.66 25.05 -3.28
CA ALA A 73 -48.70 24.39 -2.51
C ALA A 73 -49.62 23.50 -3.36
N GLU A 74 -49.97 23.94 -4.57
CA GLU A 74 -50.77 23.17 -5.53
C GLU A 74 -50.09 21.89 -5.96
N ALA A 75 -48.78 21.96 -6.29
CA ALA A 75 -47.98 20.81 -6.69
C ALA A 75 -47.83 19.79 -5.56
N ALA A 76 -47.75 20.25 -4.31
CA ALA A 76 -47.68 19.39 -3.12
C ALA A 76 -49.07 18.96 -2.60
N GLY A 77 -50.15 19.50 -3.14
CA GLY A 77 -51.49 19.26 -2.63
C GLY A 77 -51.70 19.74 -1.19
N LEU A 78 -51.04 20.88 -0.82
CA LEU A 78 -51.19 21.44 0.52
C LEU A 78 -52.58 21.99 0.72
N SER A 79 -53.18 21.73 1.87
CA SER A 79 -54.44 22.28 2.33
C SER A 79 -54.38 22.59 3.81
N TYR A 80 -55.09 23.63 4.22
CA TYR A 80 -55.33 23.90 5.63
C TYR A 80 -56.65 23.24 6.03
N GLU A 81 -56.62 22.38 7.03
CA GLU A 81 -57.80 21.76 7.62
C GLU A 81 -57.90 22.16 9.09
N SER A 82 -59.06 22.78 9.45
CA SER A 82 -59.29 23.15 10.85
C SER A 82 -59.39 21.89 11.74
N ASP A 83 -58.49 21.80 12.69
CA ASP A 83 -58.43 20.75 13.72
C ASP A 83 -58.83 21.28 15.11
N GLY A 84 -59.30 22.53 15.19
CA GLY A 84 -59.63 23.23 16.43
C GLY A 84 -58.40 23.81 17.16
N SER A 85 -57.21 23.72 16.56
CA SER A 85 -56.00 24.27 17.17
C SER A 85 -56.06 25.77 17.34
N VAL A 86 -56.57 26.52 16.33
CA VAL A 86 -56.76 27.99 16.38
C VAL A 86 -57.69 28.39 17.49
N ASP A 87 -58.85 27.71 17.62
CA ASP A 87 -59.82 27.94 18.69
C ASP A 87 -59.21 27.68 20.09
N ASN A 88 -58.42 26.59 20.21
CA ASN A 88 -57.72 26.29 21.45
C ASN A 88 -56.68 27.35 21.83
N LEU A 89 -56.02 27.99 20.86
CA LEU A 89 -55.07 29.08 21.13
C LEU A 89 -55.79 30.29 21.71
N ILE A 90 -56.95 30.72 21.12
CA ILE A 90 -57.77 31.83 21.65
C ILE A 90 -58.29 31.54 23.06
N LYS A 91 -58.73 30.30 23.32
CA LYS A 91 -59.24 29.92 24.65
C LYS A 91 -58.13 29.91 25.73
N LYS A 92 -56.87 29.61 25.34
CA LYS A 92 -55.73 29.55 26.27
C LYS A 92 -54.99 30.88 26.45
N GLN A 93 -55.31 31.92 25.67
CA GLN A 93 -54.60 33.21 25.80
C GLN A 93 -54.95 33.93 27.10
N ALA A 94 -54.00 34.72 27.60
CA ALA A 94 -54.13 35.44 28.86
C ALA A 94 -54.99 36.75 28.74
N ARG A 95 -56.22 36.58 28.37
CA ARG A 95 -57.15 37.70 28.08
C ARG A 95 -57.28 38.71 29.17
N PHE A 96 -57.16 38.36 30.43
CA PHE A 96 -57.22 39.25 31.57
C PHE A 96 -56.05 40.22 31.67
N THR A 97 -54.94 39.88 31.08
CA THR A 97 -53.72 40.71 31.01
C THR A 97 -53.44 41.21 29.59
N TRP A 98 -54.52 41.43 28.81
CA TRP A 98 -54.45 41.83 27.41
C TRP A 98 -53.57 43.05 27.15
N PHE A 99 -53.52 43.99 28.09
CA PHE A 99 -52.71 45.22 28.00
C PHE A 99 -51.18 44.94 27.98
N LEU A 100 -50.74 43.78 28.47
CA LEU A 100 -49.33 43.36 28.39
C LEU A 100 -48.96 42.86 26.99
N ALA A 101 -49.94 42.42 26.22
CA ALA A 101 -49.72 41.85 24.90
C ALA A 101 -49.31 42.88 23.84
N PHE A 102 -49.56 44.17 24.06
CA PHE A 102 -49.12 45.23 23.12
C PHE A 102 -47.58 45.30 22.92
N ASN A 103 -46.81 44.85 23.88
CA ASN A 103 -45.35 44.85 23.82
C ASN A 103 -44.76 43.42 23.62
N GLN A 104 -45.61 42.43 23.28
CA GLN A 104 -45.21 41.06 23.09
C GLN A 104 -45.59 40.59 21.68
N HIS A 105 -44.65 39.89 21.02
CA HIS A 105 -44.93 39.13 19.81
C HIS A 105 -44.88 37.66 20.17
N LYS A 106 -46.01 36.96 20.08
CA LYS A 106 -46.13 35.56 20.43
C LYS A 106 -46.49 34.75 19.19
N ASN A 107 -45.54 34.00 18.67
CA ASN A 107 -45.77 33.08 17.56
C ASN A 107 -46.21 31.70 18.07
N TYR A 108 -47.28 31.18 17.50
CA TYR A 108 -47.81 29.85 17.75
C TYR A 108 -47.66 29.01 16.50
N GLU A 109 -47.13 27.80 16.66
CA GLU A 109 -46.99 26.84 15.57
C GLU A 109 -48.08 25.79 15.64
N ILE A 110 -48.81 25.59 14.54
CA ILE A 110 -49.90 24.62 14.40
C ILE A 110 -49.67 23.74 13.16
N ALA A 111 -48.61 22.90 13.18
CA ALA A 111 -48.28 22.03 12.05
C ALA A 111 -49.35 20.98 11.75
N SER A 112 -50.16 20.56 12.74
CA SER A 112 -51.19 19.52 12.56
C SER A 112 -52.35 19.91 11.65
N SER A 113 -52.54 21.20 11.44
CA SER A 113 -53.60 21.75 10.60
C SER A 113 -53.24 21.85 9.12
N VAL A 114 -51.97 21.63 8.75
CA VAL A 114 -51.51 21.59 7.36
C VAL A 114 -51.48 20.14 6.90
N LYS A 115 -52.21 19.82 5.86
CA LYS A 115 -52.27 18.51 5.21
C LYS A 115 -51.66 18.59 3.83
N TYR A 116 -51.15 17.46 3.34
CA TYR A 116 -50.61 17.31 2.00
C TYR A 116 -51.08 16.01 1.36
N ASP A 117 -51.04 15.97 0.04
CA ASP A 117 -51.30 14.75 -0.73
C ASP A 117 -49.97 14.00 -0.95
N GLU A 118 -49.84 12.81 -0.37
CA GLU A 118 -48.61 12.00 -0.46
C GLU A 118 -48.16 11.72 -1.91
N GLN A 119 -49.10 11.43 -2.81
CA GLN A 119 -48.76 11.15 -4.20
C GLN A 119 -48.26 12.41 -4.92
N LYS A 120 -48.92 13.55 -4.67
CA LYS A 120 -48.50 14.83 -5.25
C LYS A 120 -47.14 15.29 -4.73
N VAL A 121 -46.93 15.21 -3.42
CA VAL A 121 -45.64 15.58 -2.80
C VAL A 121 -44.51 14.72 -3.36
N ASN A 122 -44.67 13.39 -3.38
CA ASN A 122 -43.64 12.49 -3.93
C ASN A 122 -43.38 12.78 -5.41
N THR A 123 -44.44 13.10 -6.19
CA THR A 123 -44.29 13.49 -7.59
C THR A 123 -43.55 14.84 -7.71
N ALA A 124 -43.90 15.82 -6.89
CA ALA A 124 -43.26 17.13 -6.90
C ALA A 124 -41.77 17.03 -6.53
N ILE A 125 -41.42 16.22 -5.50
CA ILE A 125 -40.05 15.99 -5.10
C ILE A 125 -39.29 15.27 -6.23
N SER A 126 -39.84 14.19 -6.78
CA SER A 126 -39.17 13.45 -7.86
C SER A 126 -39.00 14.28 -9.14
N ASN A 127 -39.77 15.33 -9.36
CA ASN A 127 -39.62 16.23 -10.50
C ASN A 127 -38.58 17.35 -10.28
N LEU A 128 -38.03 17.50 -9.07
CA LEU A 128 -36.92 18.44 -8.83
C LEU A 128 -35.70 17.99 -9.65
N LYS A 129 -35.01 18.95 -10.27
CA LYS A 129 -33.84 18.67 -11.09
C LYS A 129 -32.72 18.06 -10.27
N CYS A 130 -32.54 18.49 -9.01
CA CYS A 130 -31.55 17.97 -8.08
C CYS A 130 -31.82 16.52 -7.66
N MET A 131 -33.03 16.00 -7.89
CA MET A 131 -33.41 14.61 -7.60
C MET A 131 -33.30 13.69 -8.83
N GLN A 132 -33.04 14.27 -10.01
CA GLN A 132 -32.91 13.48 -11.27
C GLN A 132 -31.55 12.84 -11.43
N PRO A 133 -31.47 11.55 -11.75
CA PRO A 133 -30.19 10.84 -11.91
C PRO A 133 -29.26 11.47 -12.93
N GLU A 134 -29.80 12.01 -14.03
CA GLU A 134 -29.00 12.65 -15.09
C GLU A 134 -28.31 13.95 -14.66
N ASN A 135 -28.76 14.56 -13.57
CA ASN A 135 -28.17 15.78 -13.00
C ASN A 135 -27.32 15.50 -11.77
N THR A 136 -27.16 14.21 -11.41
CA THR A 136 -26.49 13.78 -10.18
C THR A 136 -25.08 13.32 -10.45
N THR A 137 -24.14 13.82 -9.67
CA THR A 137 -22.74 13.37 -9.64
C THR A 137 -22.46 12.84 -8.24
N GLU A 138 -22.07 11.58 -8.14
CA GLU A 138 -21.67 11.00 -6.85
C GLU A 138 -20.37 11.65 -6.36
N PRO A 139 -20.16 11.78 -5.05
CA PRO A 139 -18.88 12.22 -4.51
C PRO A 139 -17.79 11.20 -4.83
N LEU A 140 -16.57 11.67 -5.05
CA LEU A 140 -15.39 10.83 -5.23
C LEU A 140 -14.41 11.07 -4.09
N ASP A 141 -13.86 9.99 -3.56
CA ASP A 141 -12.87 10.05 -2.50
C ASP A 141 -11.53 10.54 -3.01
N ALA A 142 -10.81 11.26 -2.18
CA ALA A 142 -9.41 11.54 -2.43
C ALA A 142 -8.61 10.23 -2.51
N HIS A 143 -7.67 10.15 -3.45
CA HIS A 143 -6.90 8.94 -3.70
C HIS A 143 -5.48 9.27 -4.16
N ILE A 144 -4.62 8.26 -4.17
CA ILE A 144 -3.24 8.39 -4.64
C ILE A 144 -3.19 7.96 -6.11
N GLU A 145 -2.59 8.80 -6.95
CA GLU A 145 -2.37 8.54 -8.37
C GLU A 145 -0.91 8.81 -8.75
N GLU A 146 -0.37 8.01 -9.67
CA GLU A 146 0.96 8.26 -10.21
C GLU A 146 0.91 9.32 -11.33
N LYS A 147 1.65 10.44 -11.14
CA LYS A 147 1.79 11.53 -12.10
C LYS A 147 3.24 11.95 -12.23
N ASN A 148 3.76 12.01 -13.46
CA ASN A 148 5.13 12.47 -13.73
C ASN A 148 6.20 11.75 -12.87
N ASP A 149 6.13 10.44 -12.81
CA ASP A 149 7.01 9.58 -12.02
C ASP A 149 6.96 9.77 -10.49
N LYS A 150 5.92 10.42 -9.98
CA LYS A 150 5.66 10.56 -8.53
C LYS A 150 4.22 10.23 -8.20
N PHE A 151 4.01 9.79 -6.98
CA PHE A 151 2.68 9.59 -6.44
C PHE A 151 2.18 10.87 -5.78
N GLU A 152 1.01 11.32 -6.21
CA GLU A 152 0.38 12.54 -5.71
C GLU A 152 -1.05 12.24 -5.25
N ILE A 153 -1.53 13.03 -4.28
CA ILE A 153 -2.92 12.94 -3.84
C ILE A 153 -3.79 13.73 -4.82
N VAL A 154 -4.75 13.04 -5.41
CA VAL A 154 -5.86 13.66 -6.15
C VAL A 154 -6.93 14.01 -5.13
N PRO A 155 -7.31 15.30 -5.01
CA PRO A 155 -8.34 15.73 -4.07
C PRO A 155 -9.69 15.05 -4.32
N GLU A 156 -10.50 15.00 -3.28
CA GLU A 156 -11.88 14.56 -3.35
C GLU A 156 -12.73 15.48 -4.21
N GLU A 157 -13.78 14.92 -4.80
CA GLU A 157 -14.86 15.68 -5.46
C GLU A 157 -16.14 15.57 -4.64
N GLN A 158 -16.71 16.73 -4.26
CA GLN A 158 -17.91 16.78 -3.42
C GLN A 158 -19.15 16.20 -4.11
N GLY A 159 -19.21 16.26 -5.44
CA GLY A 159 -20.40 15.85 -6.16
C GLY A 159 -21.63 16.70 -5.82
N ASN A 160 -22.83 16.20 -6.17
CA ASN A 160 -24.10 16.81 -5.83
C ASN A 160 -25.21 15.76 -5.56
N ALA A 161 -24.82 14.52 -5.31
CA ALA A 161 -25.77 13.45 -4.99
C ALA A 161 -26.41 13.68 -3.63
N LEU A 162 -27.74 13.59 -3.59
CA LEU A 162 -28.53 13.75 -2.38
C LEU A 162 -28.76 12.41 -1.67
N LYS A 163 -28.91 12.47 -0.35
CA LYS A 163 -29.45 11.40 0.48
C LYS A 163 -30.97 11.41 0.29
N THR A 164 -31.46 10.72 -0.71
CA THR A 164 -32.82 10.83 -1.26
C THR A 164 -33.91 10.77 -0.20
N GLU A 165 -33.82 9.81 0.73
CA GLU A 165 -34.85 9.61 1.76
C GLU A 165 -34.84 10.76 2.79
N GLU A 166 -33.65 11.12 3.29
CA GLU A 166 -33.48 12.23 4.25
C GLU A 166 -33.90 13.57 3.65
N THR A 167 -33.50 13.84 2.40
CA THR A 167 -33.87 15.05 1.66
C THR A 167 -35.37 15.13 1.44
N SER A 168 -36.03 14.03 1.05
CA SER A 168 -37.46 13.98 0.87
C SER A 168 -38.21 14.30 2.17
N GLN A 169 -37.74 13.73 3.28
CA GLN A 169 -38.31 13.97 4.59
C GLN A 169 -38.14 15.42 5.05
N ASP A 170 -36.99 16.04 4.77
CA ASP A 170 -36.76 17.45 5.12
C ASP A 170 -37.63 18.39 4.29
N ILE A 171 -37.80 18.12 2.99
CA ILE A 171 -38.73 18.85 2.11
C ILE A 171 -40.18 18.74 2.63
N ILE A 172 -40.63 17.53 2.97
CA ILE A 172 -41.99 17.32 3.52
C ILE A 172 -42.15 18.09 4.83
N ASN A 173 -41.18 18.04 5.71
CA ASN A 173 -41.20 18.75 6.98
C ASN A 173 -41.28 20.28 6.75
N ALA A 174 -40.52 20.80 5.80
CA ALA A 174 -40.57 22.23 5.44
C ALA A 174 -41.94 22.66 4.87
N LEU A 175 -42.53 21.80 4.02
CA LEU A 175 -43.89 22.05 3.48
C LEU A 175 -44.94 22.11 4.59
N VAL A 176 -44.89 21.22 5.57
CA VAL A 176 -45.87 21.16 6.68
C VAL A 176 -45.66 22.28 7.69
N THR A 177 -44.43 22.66 7.98
CA THR A 177 -44.09 23.69 8.97
C THR A 177 -44.11 25.13 8.39
N GLY A 178 -44.15 25.24 7.05
CA GLY A 178 -44.06 26.53 6.37
C GLY A 178 -42.66 27.14 6.36
N ARG A 179 -41.61 26.34 6.60
CA ARG A 179 -40.20 26.76 6.56
C ARG A 179 -39.79 27.01 5.10
N THR A 180 -39.43 28.23 4.77
CA THR A 180 -38.92 28.62 3.44
C THR A 180 -38.05 29.88 3.55
N PRO A 181 -36.91 29.95 2.85
CA PRO A 181 -36.26 28.87 2.08
C PRO A 181 -35.68 27.77 2.95
N ILE A 182 -35.43 26.58 2.36
CA ILE A 182 -34.56 25.56 2.90
C ILE A 182 -33.27 25.56 2.11
N ASP A 183 -32.18 25.09 2.74
CA ASP A 183 -30.84 24.98 2.12
C ASP A 183 -30.31 23.55 2.29
N LEU A 184 -30.33 22.80 1.20
CA LEU A 184 -29.95 21.38 1.22
C LEU A 184 -28.48 21.14 1.62
N GLU A 185 -27.63 22.16 1.43
CA GLU A 185 -26.23 22.10 1.90
C GLU A 185 -26.19 22.26 3.42
N ALA A 186 -26.79 23.32 3.95
CA ALA A 186 -26.82 23.61 5.38
C ALA A 186 -27.57 22.54 6.19
N ASP A 187 -28.59 21.92 5.59
CA ASP A 187 -29.42 20.87 6.19
C ASP A 187 -28.76 19.50 6.08
N GLY A 188 -27.54 19.38 5.46
CA GLY A 188 -26.75 18.14 5.40
C GLY A 188 -27.33 17.06 4.48
N CYS A 189 -28.09 17.47 3.47
CA CYS A 189 -28.81 16.57 2.57
C CYS A 189 -27.92 15.91 1.50
N TYR A 190 -26.70 16.39 1.30
CA TYR A 190 -25.79 15.81 0.31
C TYR A 190 -24.99 14.62 0.86
N LYS A 191 -24.66 13.70 -0.05
CA LYS A 191 -23.65 12.69 0.23
C LYS A 191 -22.27 13.36 0.25
N GLU A 192 -21.41 12.90 1.13
CA GLU A 192 -20.06 13.43 1.29
C GLU A 192 -19.03 12.37 0.91
N PRO A 193 -17.84 12.75 0.42
CA PRO A 193 -16.71 11.83 0.29
C PRO A 193 -16.37 11.18 1.64
N ALA A 194 -15.96 9.91 1.60
CA ALA A 194 -15.52 9.20 2.80
C ALA A 194 -14.07 9.51 3.14
N VAL A 195 -13.24 9.84 2.14
CA VAL A 195 -11.82 10.17 2.29
C VAL A 195 -11.54 11.54 1.68
N TYR A 196 -10.90 12.41 2.46
CA TYR A 196 -10.49 13.76 2.07
C TYR A 196 -8.98 13.83 1.82
N GLN A 197 -8.52 14.80 1.03
CA GLN A 197 -7.10 15.00 0.70
C GLN A 197 -6.17 15.19 1.92
N ASN A 198 -6.72 15.59 3.06
CA ASN A 198 -6.00 15.78 4.31
C ASN A 198 -6.16 14.59 5.28
N ASP A 199 -6.72 13.47 4.82
CA ASP A 199 -6.78 12.25 5.62
C ASP A 199 -5.36 11.79 6.00
N GLU A 200 -5.13 11.54 7.29
CA GLU A 200 -3.80 11.22 7.82
C GLU A 200 -3.22 9.93 7.21
N THR A 201 -4.07 8.93 6.98
CA THR A 201 -3.64 7.65 6.38
C THR A 201 -3.29 7.83 4.90
N LEU A 202 -4.10 8.60 4.16
CA LEU A 202 -3.85 8.90 2.75
C LEU A 202 -2.55 9.68 2.57
N VAL A 203 -2.34 10.74 3.35
CA VAL A 203 -1.12 11.57 3.30
C VAL A 203 0.11 10.72 3.61
N ARG A 204 0.06 9.94 4.69
CA ARG A 204 1.16 9.06 5.08
C ARG A 204 1.45 7.98 4.04
N ASN A 205 0.42 7.42 3.43
CA ASN A 205 0.57 6.45 2.36
C ASN A 205 1.23 7.06 1.11
N CYS A 206 0.88 8.29 0.75
CA CYS A 206 1.51 9.00 -0.35
C CYS A 206 3.02 9.23 -0.10
N GLU A 207 3.38 9.62 1.12
CA GLU A 207 4.79 9.75 1.52
C GLU A 207 5.53 8.42 1.51
N LEU A 208 4.92 7.35 2.06
CA LEU A 208 5.53 6.03 2.11
C LEU A 208 5.77 5.44 0.72
N ILE A 209 4.77 5.48 -0.16
CA ILE A 209 4.91 4.90 -1.49
C ILE A 209 5.99 5.62 -2.30
N ASN A 210 6.06 6.95 -2.23
CA ASN A 210 7.14 7.71 -2.85
C ASN A 210 8.51 7.33 -2.28
N LYS A 211 8.63 7.27 -0.94
CA LYS A 211 9.88 6.88 -0.29
C LYS A 211 10.36 5.50 -0.72
N LEU A 212 9.46 4.51 -0.74
CA LEU A 212 9.81 3.13 -1.10
C LEU A 212 10.18 3.00 -2.58
N THR A 213 9.47 3.71 -3.46
CA THR A 213 9.64 3.59 -4.91
C THR A 213 10.72 4.50 -5.49
N ASP A 214 11.24 5.47 -4.74
CA ASP A 214 12.39 6.29 -5.14
C ASP A 214 13.73 5.52 -5.04
N VAL A 215 13.73 4.33 -4.42
CA VAL A 215 14.93 3.51 -4.25
C VAL A 215 15.30 2.81 -5.54
N VAL A 216 16.60 2.81 -5.84
CA VAL A 216 17.19 2.02 -6.92
C VAL A 216 18.36 1.21 -6.36
N VAL A 217 18.25 -0.12 -6.39
CA VAL A 217 19.34 -1.02 -6.04
C VAL A 217 19.83 -1.72 -7.30
N THR A 218 21.08 -1.47 -7.66
CA THR A 218 21.71 -2.13 -8.81
C THR A 218 22.68 -3.20 -8.30
N TYR A 219 22.36 -4.44 -8.61
CA TYR A 219 23.26 -5.56 -8.38
C TYR A 219 24.33 -5.59 -9.46
N ASP A 220 25.58 -5.55 -9.05
CA ASP A 220 26.75 -5.60 -9.91
C ASP A 220 27.34 -7.02 -9.88
N PHE A 221 27.47 -7.63 -11.06
CA PHE A 221 28.06 -8.94 -11.26
C PHE A 221 29.28 -8.83 -12.19
N ASP A 222 30.02 -7.70 -12.13
CA ASP A 222 31.19 -7.33 -12.93
C ASP A 222 30.82 -7.04 -14.41
N ASP A 223 30.56 -8.06 -15.22
CA ASP A 223 30.23 -7.92 -16.65
C ASP A 223 28.73 -7.82 -16.95
N ARG A 224 27.90 -7.80 -15.94
CA ARG A 224 26.43 -7.72 -16.04
C ARG A 224 25.81 -7.14 -14.78
N THR A 225 24.63 -6.54 -14.92
CA THR A 225 23.91 -5.92 -13.82
C THR A 225 22.43 -6.32 -13.80
N GLU A 226 21.80 -6.25 -12.63
CA GLU A 226 20.36 -6.32 -12.43
C GLU A 226 19.91 -5.16 -11.58
N THR A 227 18.75 -4.58 -11.90
CA THR A 227 18.27 -3.39 -11.20
C THR A 227 16.90 -3.64 -10.59
N VAL A 228 16.78 -3.33 -9.31
CA VAL A 228 15.53 -3.20 -8.57
C VAL A 228 15.20 -1.72 -8.55
N ASP A 229 14.19 -1.36 -9.31
CA ASP A 229 13.72 0.01 -9.46
C ASP A 229 12.24 0.15 -9.05
N LYS A 230 11.68 1.31 -9.28
CA LYS A 230 10.29 1.64 -9.01
C LYS A 230 9.31 0.61 -9.57
N GLU A 231 9.50 0.17 -10.84
CA GLU A 231 8.57 -0.75 -11.49
C GLU A 231 8.59 -2.13 -10.82
N VAL A 232 9.75 -2.56 -10.35
CA VAL A 232 9.88 -3.79 -9.57
C VAL A 232 9.27 -3.63 -8.18
N ILE A 233 9.61 -2.54 -7.47
CA ILE A 233 9.15 -2.28 -6.10
C ILE A 233 7.64 -2.11 -6.02
N LYS A 234 7.01 -1.49 -7.02
CA LYS A 234 5.54 -1.35 -7.09
C LYS A 234 4.81 -2.69 -7.00
N ASN A 235 5.37 -3.76 -7.60
CA ASN A 235 4.77 -5.09 -7.54
C ASN A 235 4.87 -5.74 -6.16
N TRP A 236 5.72 -5.23 -5.28
CA TRP A 236 5.92 -5.73 -3.91
C TRP A 236 5.13 -4.96 -2.86
N LEU A 237 4.42 -3.89 -3.27
CA LEU A 237 3.63 -3.09 -2.33
C LEU A 237 2.43 -3.87 -1.84
N THR A 238 2.20 -3.79 -0.55
CA THR A 238 1.02 -4.29 0.16
C THR A 238 0.64 -3.29 1.26
N THR A 239 -0.42 -3.57 2.01
CA THR A 239 -0.79 -2.76 3.17
C THR A 239 -0.70 -3.59 4.44
N ASP A 240 -0.29 -2.94 5.53
CA ASP A 240 -0.30 -3.53 6.87
C ASP A 240 -1.72 -3.53 7.49
N GLU A 241 -1.84 -3.99 8.73
CA GLU A 241 -3.10 -4.03 9.48
C GLU A 241 -3.73 -2.65 9.75
N ASN A 242 -2.96 -1.58 9.62
CA ASN A 242 -3.39 -0.19 9.77
C ASN A 242 -3.71 0.46 8.41
N GLY A 243 -3.63 -0.28 7.31
CA GLY A 243 -3.85 0.23 5.96
C GLY A 243 -2.70 1.07 5.42
N LEU A 244 -1.50 1.01 6.01
CA LEU A 244 -0.32 1.70 5.53
C LEU A 244 0.47 0.84 4.54
N TYR A 245 0.99 1.47 3.48
CA TYR A 245 1.84 0.78 2.51
C TYR A 245 3.11 0.22 3.15
N THR A 246 3.38 -1.02 2.82
CA THR A 246 4.57 -1.77 3.20
C THR A 246 4.98 -2.71 2.06
N LEU A 247 6.04 -3.49 2.27
CA LEU A 247 6.55 -4.43 1.27
C LEU A 247 6.16 -5.87 1.61
N ASP A 248 5.69 -6.61 0.62
CA ASP A 248 5.49 -8.05 0.74
C ASP A 248 6.84 -8.78 0.69
N LYS A 249 7.27 -9.27 1.84
CA LYS A 249 8.53 -10.00 1.98
C LYS A 249 8.59 -11.25 1.09
N ASN A 250 7.47 -11.93 0.85
CA ASN A 250 7.46 -13.15 0.03
C ASN A 250 7.79 -12.83 -1.44
N GLN A 251 7.35 -11.68 -1.94
CA GLN A 251 7.69 -11.22 -3.29
C GLN A 251 9.18 -10.91 -3.41
N ILE A 252 9.78 -10.30 -2.38
CA ILE A 252 11.22 -10.06 -2.34
C ILE A 252 11.99 -11.38 -2.25
N GLU A 253 11.55 -12.34 -1.43
CA GLU A 253 12.15 -13.70 -1.37
C GLU A 253 12.09 -14.40 -2.72
N ALA A 254 10.96 -14.31 -3.42
CA ALA A 254 10.83 -14.89 -4.76
C ALA A 254 11.79 -14.23 -5.76
N TYR A 255 11.90 -12.91 -5.77
CA TYR A 255 12.83 -12.18 -6.62
C TYR A 255 14.28 -12.58 -6.35
N ILE A 256 14.70 -12.66 -5.08
CA ILE A 256 16.06 -13.09 -4.72
C ILE A 256 16.31 -14.54 -5.11
N SER A 257 15.30 -15.41 -5.05
CA SER A 257 15.41 -16.79 -5.53
C SER A 257 15.62 -16.86 -7.04
N GLU A 258 14.90 -16.04 -7.82
CA GLU A 258 15.10 -15.92 -9.28
C GLU A 258 16.48 -15.34 -9.61
N LEU A 259 16.93 -14.33 -8.86
CA LEU A 259 18.26 -13.75 -9.00
C LEU A 259 19.33 -14.80 -8.75
N ALA A 260 19.20 -15.59 -7.68
CA ALA A 260 20.11 -16.70 -7.37
C ALA A 260 20.08 -17.76 -8.47
N ALA A 261 18.92 -18.18 -8.95
CA ALA A 261 18.81 -19.15 -10.05
C ALA A 261 19.49 -18.67 -11.35
N LYS A 262 19.52 -17.36 -11.58
CA LYS A 262 20.15 -16.75 -12.76
C LYS A 262 21.68 -16.58 -12.62
N TYR A 263 22.15 -16.31 -11.41
CA TYR A 263 23.52 -15.85 -11.19
C TYR A 263 24.38 -16.75 -10.30
N ASP A 264 23.83 -17.75 -9.62
CA ASP A 264 24.61 -18.74 -8.89
C ASP A 264 25.33 -19.65 -9.89
N THR A 265 26.59 -19.97 -9.58
CA THR A 265 27.44 -20.80 -10.43
C THR A 265 28.02 -22.05 -9.74
N VAL A 266 27.81 -22.19 -8.43
CA VAL A 266 28.25 -23.39 -7.69
C VAL A 266 27.60 -24.64 -8.25
N GLY A 267 28.41 -25.60 -8.68
CA GLY A 267 27.96 -26.89 -9.21
C GLY A 267 27.38 -26.86 -10.62
N THR A 268 27.33 -25.70 -11.26
CA THR A 268 26.84 -25.59 -12.64
C THR A 268 27.80 -26.13 -13.66
N GLU A 269 27.30 -26.54 -14.83
CA GLU A 269 28.15 -26.91 -15.96
C GLU A 269 28.79 -25.68 -16.59
N ARG A 270 30.08 -25.81 -16.96
CA ARG A 270 30.86 -24.76 -17.59
C ARG A 270 31.52 -25.29 -18.85
N THR A 271 31.51 -24.51 -19.92
CA THR A 271 32.36 -24.77 -21.08
C THR A 271 33.80 -24.42 -20.71
N PHE A 272 34.71 -25.36 -20.84
CA PHE A 272 36.09 -25.21 -20.50
C PHE A 272 36.99 -25.61 -21.68
N ASN A 273 37.99 -24.76 -22.00
CA ASN A 273 38.98 -25.04 -23.02
C ASN A 273 40.26 -25.62 -22.35
N THR A 274 40.56 -26.86 -22.62
CA THR A 274 41.64 -27.56 -22.04
C THR A 274 43.04 -27.13 -22.59
N TYR A 275 44.12 -27.50 -21.88
CA TYR A 275 45.49 -27.17 -22.28
C TYR A 275 45.84 -27.70 -23.67
N ASP A 276 45.24 -28.78 -24.15
CA ASP A 276 45.44 -29.37 -25.48
C ASP A 276 44.46 -28.88 -26.54
N GLY A 277 43.61 -27.91 -26.20
CA GLY A 277 42.68 -27.22 -27.13
C GLY A 277 41.32 -27.91 -27.33
N ARG A 278 40.98 -28.92 -26.54
CA ARG A 278 39.66 -29.52 -26.52
C ARG A 278 38.66 -28.56 -25.81
N GLU A 279 37.45 -28.49 -26.29
CA GLU A 279 36.35 -27.87 -25.57
C GLU A 279 35.54 -28.96 -24.87
N ILE A 280 35.39 -28.85 -23.56
CA ILE A 280 34.67 -29.82 -22.73
C ILE A 280 33.66 -29.13 -21.85
N SER A 281 32.65 -29.88 -21.36
CA SER A 281 31.77 -29.45 -20.29
C SER A 281 32.24 -30.00 -18.94
N VAL A 282 32.40 -29.10 -17.96
CA VAL A 282 32.79 -29.50 -16.61
C VAL A 282 31.73 -28.99 -15.64
N GLY A 283 31.07 -29.91 -14.93
CA GLY A 283 30.06 -29.62 -13.91
C GLY A 283 30.37 -30.28 -12.58
N GLY A 284 29.65 -29.90 -11.55
CA GLY A 284 29.86 -30.39 -10.18
C GLY A 284 30.98 -29.68 -9.44
N GLY A 285 31.35 -30.20 -8.28
CA GLY A 285 32.26 -29.52 -7.37
C GLY A 285 31.61 -28.41 -6.57
N ASP A 286 32.43 -27.66 -5.84
CA ASP A 286 31.97 -26.57 -4.94
C ASP A 286 32.46 -25.18 -5.37
N TYR A 287 33.17 -25.07 -6.50
CA TYR A 287 33.63 -23.79 -6.98
C TYR A 287 32.48 -22.95 -7.57
N GLY A 288 32.51 -21.67 -7.29
CA GLY A 288 31.61 -20.67 -7.89
C GLY A 288 31.00 -19.72 -6.88
N TRP A 289 30.02 -19.03 -7.33
CA TRP A 289 29.28 -18.01 -6.59
C TRP A 289 27.90 -18.53 -6.15
N LYS A 290 27.53 -18.25 -4.91
CA LYS A 290 26.22 -18.62 -4.41
C LYS A 290 25.70 -17.53 -3.49
N ILE A 291 24.55 -16.94 -3.83
CA ILE A 291 23.87 -15.90 -3.04
C ILE A 291 23.35 -16.50 -1.73
N ASP A 292 23.59 -15.83 -0.61
CA ASP A 292 22.87 -16.07 0.63
C ASP A 292 21.49 -15.43 0.53
N GLN A 293 20.54 -16.17 -0.01
CA GLN A 293 19.18 -15.66 -0.29
C GLN A 293 18.51 -15.08 0.95
N LYS A 294 18.75 -15.67 2.12
CA LYS A 294 18.13 -15.19 3.37
C LYS A 294 18.73 -13.87 3.84
N ALA A 295 20.05 -13.76 3.81
CA ALA A 295 20.74 -12.53 4.18
C ALA A 295 20.43 -11.42 3.17
N GLU A 296 20.45 -11.73 1.87
CA GLU A 296 20.17 -10.77 0.82
C GLU A 296 18.73 -10.26 0.84
N THR A 297 17.74 -11.13 1.04
CA THR A 297 16.32 -10.69 1.22
C THR A 297 16.19 -9.67 2.36
N LYS A 298 16.84 -9.95 3.49
CA LYS A 298 16.80 -9.05 4.65
C LYS A 298 17.45 -7.70 4.34
N GLU A 299 18.57 -7.73 3.66
CA GLU A 299 19.32 -6.52 3.29
C GLU A 299 18.54 -5.68 2.28
N LEU A 300 18.05 -6.28 1.18
CA LEU A 300 17.25 -5.58 0.18
C LEU A 300 16.00 -4.93 0.78
N LEU A 301 15.28 -5.67 1.64
CA LEU A 301 14.15 -5.14 2.37
C LEU A 301 14.52 -3.91 3.21
N SER A 302 15.64 -3.98 3.93
CA SER A 302 16.15 -2.88 4.76
C SER A 302 16.50 -1.65 3.94
N LEU A 303 17.21 -1.83 2.82
CA LEU A 303 17.60 -0.75 1.91
C LEU A 303 16.36 0.01 1.40
N ILE A 304 15.35 -0.71 0.92
CA ILE A 304 14.14 -0.10 0.40
C ILE A 304 13.36 0.62 1.52
N GLN A 305 13.22 0.01 2.70
CA GLN A 305 12.52 0.64 3.84
C GLN A 305 13.23 1.91 4.33
N ASN A 306 14.56 1.94 4.28
CA ASN A 306 15.35 3.10 4.66
C ASN A 306 15.36 4.19 3.58
N GLY A 307 15.05 3.87 2.33
CA GLY A 307 15.14 4.79 1.20
C GLY A 307 16.56 4.90 0.64
N GLU A 308 17.35 3.82 0.72
CA GLU A 308 18.77 3.82 0.36
C GLU A 308 18.99 3.28 -1.07
N THR A 309 19.45 4.15 -1.96
CA THR A 309 19.87 3.79 -3.33
C THR A 309 21.35 3.43 -3.34
N GLN A 310 21.72 2.29 -3.92
CA GLN A 310 23.12 1.91 -4.06
C GLN A 310 23.38 0.92 -5.20
N VAL A 311 24.64 0.89 -5.65
CA VAL A 311 25.20 -0.16 -6.52
C VAL A 311 26.02 -1.09 -5.63
N ARG A 312 25.74 -2.38 -5.69
CA ARG A 312 26.37 -3.37 -4.80
C ARG A 312 26.39 -4.77 -5.39
N GLU A 313 27.24 -5.60 -4.87
CA GLU A 313 27.12 -7.05 -5.04
C GLU A 313 26.11 -7.65 -4.05
N PRO A 314 25.46 -8.77 -4.37
CA PRO A 314 24.68 -9.53 -3.40
C PRO A 314 25.55 -10.05 -2.23
N ILE A 315 24.91 -10.41 -1.13
CA ILE A 315 25.57 -11.15 -0.05
C ILE A 315 25.71 -12.60 -0.49
N TYR A 316 26.94 -13.11 -0.47
CA TYR A 316 27.26 -14.48 -0.89
C TYR A 316 27.46 -15.43 0.28
N SER A 317 27.02 -16.66 0.12
CA SER A 317 27.37 -17.80 0.99
C SER A 317 28.60 -18.53 0.48
N HIS A 318 28.88 -18.44 -0.84
CA HIS A 318 30.10 -18.95 -1.50
C HIS A 318 30.58 -17.90 -2.49
N GLU A 319 31.91 -17.74 -2.55
CA GLU A 319 32.56 -16.77 -3.42
C GLU A 319 33.59 -17.49 -4.28
N GLY A 320 33.55 -17.26 -5.58
CA GLY A 320 34.61 -17.66 -6.52
C GLY A 320 35.71 -16.60 -6.62
N LEU A 321 36.69 -16.83 -7.45
CA LEU A 321 37.80 -15.90 -7.68
C LEU A 321 37.39 -14.76 -8.67
N VAL A 322 36.58 -15.08 -9.66
CA VAL A 322 36.15 -14.17 -10.72
C VAL A 322 34.63 -14.13 -10.80
N ARG A 323 34.04 -12.92 -10.84
CA ARG A 323 32.58 -12.76 -10.85
C ARG A 323 31.98 -12.64 -12.26
N LYS A 324 32.79 -12.67 -13.29
CA LYS A 324 32.33 -12.60 -14.69
C LYS A 324 31.55 -13.83 -15.13
N THR A 325 30.92 -13.76 -16.31
CA THR A 325 30.23 -14.88 -16.95
C THR A 325 31.14 -16.12 -17.05
N ASN A 326 32.42 -15.93 -17.43
CA ASN A 326 33.43 -16.96 -17.25
C ASN A 326 34.05 -16.82 -15.85
N ASP A 327 33.50 -17.53 -14.88
CA ASP A 327 33.91 -17.43 -13.47
C ASP A 327 35.17 -18.21 -13.13
N ILE A 328 35.68 -19.08 -14.04
CA ILE A 328 37.02 -19.73 -13.91
C ILE A 328 38.09 -18.67 -14.14
N GLY A 329 37.94 -17.77 -15.10
CA GLY A 329 38.88 -16.73 -15.43
C GLY A 329 40.16 -17.27 -16.05
N TYR A 330 41.31 -16.65 -15.71
CA TYR A 330 42.63 -16.95 -16.30
C TYR A 330 43.65 -17.46 -15.27
N THR A 331 43.26 -17.58 -13.99
CA THR A 331 44.11 -18.16 -12.93
C THR A 331 43.41 -19.38 -12.37
N TYR A 332 43.91 -20.59 -12.70
CA TYR A 332 43.26 -21.83 -12.30
C TYR A 332 44.25 -22.99 -12.35
N ILE A 333 43.92 -24.09 -11.68
CA ILE A 333 44.63 -25.38 -11.77
C ILE A 333 43.78 -26.29 -12.65
N GLU A 334 44.37 -26.81 -13.72
CA GLU A 334 43.78 -27.79 -14.64
C GLU A 334 44.38 -29.17 -14.39
N ILE A 335 43.52 -30.19 -14.25
CA ILE A 335 43.93 -31.58 -14.00
C ILE A 335 43.21 -32.50 -14.97
N ASP A 336 43.95 -33.09 -15.87
CA ASP A 336 43.55 -34.16 -16.79
C ASP A 336 43.88 -35.52 -16.16
N LEU A 337 42.85 -36.24 -15.70
CA LEU A 337 43.03 -37.55 -15.07
C LEU A 337 43.40 -38.64 -16.08
N THR A 338 42.96 -38.51 -17.35
CA THR A 338 43.32 -39.44 -18.41
C THR A 338 44.79 -39.30 -18.81
N ALA A 339 45.26 -38.08 -18.99
CA ALA A 339 46.66 -37.81 -19.33
C ALA A 339 47.58 -37.83 -18.10
N GLN A 340 47.01 -37.90 -16.87
CA GLN A 340 47.73 -37.78 -15.61
C GLN A 340 48.65 -36.55 -15.59
N ARG A 341 48.05 -35.40 -15.99
CA ARG A 341 48.77 -34.13 -16.12
C ARG A 341 48.02 -33.01 -15.35
N MET A 342 48.83 -32.17 -14.72
CA MET A 342 48.34 -30.96 -14.05
C MET A 342 49.08 -29.75 -14.62
N VAL A 343 48.29 -28.71 -14.97
CA VAL A 343 48.83 -27.42 -15.41
C VAL A 343 48.24 -26.31 -14.52
N PHE A 344 49.09 -25.44 -14.00
CA PHE A 344 48.69 -24.27 -13.29
C PHE A 344 48.88 -23.02 -14.16
N TYR A 345 47.79 -22.29 -14.37
CA TYR A 345 47.78 -21.02 -15.05
C TYR A 345 47.71 -19.87 -14.05
N LYS A 346 48.58 -18.88 -14.20
CA LYS A 346 48.49 -17.58 -13.52
C LYS A 346 48.32 -16.52 -14.58
N ASP A 347 47.21 -15.78 -14.53
CA ASP A 347 46.86 -14.72 -15.50
C ASP A 347 46.96 -15.19 -16.98
N GLY A 348 46.52 -16.41 -17.25
CA GLY A 348 46.55 -17.05 -18.57
C GLY A 348 47.92 -17.62 -19.00
N ILE A 349 48.94 -17.52 -18.16
CA ILE A 349 50.28 -18.03 -18.44
C ILE A 349 50.51 -19.37 -17.70
N PRO A 350 50.83 -20.50 -18.39
CA PRO A 350 51.16 -21.72 -17.74
C PRO A 350 52.46 -21.56 -16.92
N THR A 351 52.32 -21.66 -15.61
CA THR A 351 53.40 -21.38 -14.64
C THR A 351 53.96 -22.64 -14.04
N ALA A 352 53.17 -23.69 -13.89
CA ALA A 352 53.60 -25.04 -13.55
C ALA A 352 52.94 -26.06 -14.50
N ASP A 353 53.71 -27.14 -14.84
CA ASP A 353 53.24 -28.21 -15.73
C ASP A 353 53.89 -29.51 -15.29
N ALA A 354 53.12 -30.48 -14.87
CA ALA A 354 53.63 -31.71 -14.27
C ALA A 354 52.81 -32.95 -14.62
N GLN A 355 53.54 -34.10 -14.75
CA GLN A 355 52.87 -35.37 -14.62
C GLN A 355 52.52 -35.62 -13.15
N ILE A 356 51.36 -36.24 -12.91
CA ILE A 356 50.81 -36.48 -11.56
C ILE A 356 50.52 -37.94 -11.30
N VAL A 357 50.19 -38.28 -10.06
CA VAL A 357 49.48 -39.49 -9.69
C VAL A 357 48.22 -39.15 -8.95
N SER A 358 47.10 -39.47 -9.57
CA SER A 358 45.76 -39.25 -9.00
C SER A 358 45.31 -40.43 -8.13
N GLY A 359 44.07 -40.35 -7.67
CA GLY A 359 43.38 -41.43 -6.96
C GLY A 359 43.20 -42.68 -7.80
N ASN A 360 43.24 -43.86 -7.17
CA ASN A 360 43.04 -45.14 -7.85
C ASN A 360 41.52 -45.39 -8.09
N PRO A 361 41.07 -45.39 -9.35
CA PRO A 361 39.64 -45.57 -9.65
C PRO A 361 39.14 -47.01 -9.45
N PHE A 362 40.06 -47.99 -9.34
CA PHE A 362 39.74 -49.40 -9.14
C PHE A 362 39.60 -49.79 -7.65
N VAL A 363 40.01 -48.89 -6.75
CA VAL A 363 39.80 -49.03 -5.30
C VAL A 363 38.63 -48.24 -4.84
N PRO A 364 37.65 -48.84 -4.13
CA PRO A 364 36.47 -48.10 -3.65
C PRO A 364 36.84 -46.83 -2.86
N ASN A 365 36.18 -45.72 -3.13
CA ASN A 365 36.38 -44.41 -2.51
C ASN A 365 37.78 -43.77 -2.69
N CYS A 366 38.60 -44.30 -3.62
CA CYS A 366 39.92 -43.76 -3.89
C CYS A 366 40.05 -42.99 -5.21
N ALA A 367 39.00 -42.95 -6.04
CA ALA A 367 39.03 -42.17 -7.26
C ALA A 367 39.06 -40.65 -6.95
N THR A 368 39.84 -39.90 -7.73
CA THR A 368 39.75 -38.43 -7.71
C THR A 368 38.47 -38.02 -8.39
N PRO A 369 37.57 -37.26 -7.74
CA PRO A 369 36.33 -36.84 -8.36
C PRO A 369 36.54 -35.73 -9.40
N THR A 370 35.84 -35.84 -10.55
CA THR A 370 35.81 -34.80 -11.56
C THR A 370 34.92 -33.63 -11.11
N GLY A 371 35.17 -32.43 -11.62
CA GLY A 371 34.40 -31.23 -11.28
C GLY A 371 35.24 -29.96 -11.21
N CYS A 372 34.61 -28.87 -10.81
CA CYS A 372 35.28 -27.60 -10.53
C CYS A 372 35.27 -27.35 -9.02
N TYR A 373 36.42 -27.32 -8.39
CA TYR A 373 36.58 -27.21 -6.94
C TYR A 373 37.29 -25.92 -6.54
N THR A 374 37.19 -25.57 -5.27
CA THR A 374 37.75 -24.34 -4.70
C THR A 374 39.03 -24.65 -3.91
N VAL A 375 40.14 -23.97 -4.22
CA VAL A 375 41.33 -24.02 -3.35
C VAL A 375 40.97 -23.44 -1.97
N GLY A 376 41.15 -24.26 -0.95
CA GLY A 376 40.95 -23.88 0.45
C GLY A 376 42.21 -23.25 1.09
N GLU A 377 42.34 -23.39 2.42
CA GLU A 377 43.54 -22.91 3.14
C GLU A 377 44.75 -23.79 2.88
N ILE A 378 45.74 -23.23 2.21
CA ILE A 378 46.99 -23.92 1.91
C ILE A 378 47.88 -24.05 3.15
N LYS A 379 48.66 -25.14 3.24
CA LYS A 379 49.55 -25.45 4.39
C LYS A 379 50.91 -25.91 3.92
N SER A 380 51.93 -25.60 4.70
CA SER A 380 53.30 -26.12 4.50
C SER A 380 53.76 -26.94 5.69
N GLY A 381 54.60 -27.94 5.42
CA GLY A 381 55.22 -28.80 6.45
C GLY A 381 54.17 -29.53 7.30
N CYS A 382 53.18 -30.15 6.68
CA CYS A 382 52.08 -30.82 7.36
C CYS A 382 52.11 -32.36 7.10
N THR A 383 51.30 -33.06 7.88
CA THR A 383 51.09 -34.51 7.70
C THR A 383 49.71 -34.71 7.09
N VAL A 384 49.63 -35.39 5.96
CA VAL A 384 48.39 -35.82 5.33
C VAL A 384 48.10 -37.25 5.83
N ASN A 385 46.89 -37.41 6.41
CA ASN A 385 46.49 -38.73 6.91
C ASN A 385 45.85 -39.53 5.76
N GLY A 386 46.57 -40.51 5.24
CA GLY A 386 46.02 -41.60 4.43
C GLY A 386 45.36 -42.65 5.32
N GLU A 387 44.55 -43.56 4.74
CA GLU A 387 43.93 -44.64 5.51
C GLU A 387 44.93 -45.55 6.17
N ASP A 388 46.10 -45.78 5.55
CA ASP A 388 47.11 -46.78 6.01
C ASP A 388 48.27 -46.19 6.81
N TYR A 389 48.70 -44.95 6.53
CA TYR A 389 49.78 -44.27 7.26
C TYR A 389 49.86 -42.77 7.00
N PRO A 390 50.32 -42.00 7.97
CA PRO A 390 50.51 -40.56 7.80
C PRO A 390 51.71 -40.28 6.90
N SER A 391 51.58 -39.42 5.89
CA SER A 391 52.61 -38.96 5.01
C SER A 391 52.97 -37.51 5.27
N ALA A 392 54.27 -37.23 5.53
CA ALA A 392 54.79 -35.89 5.66
C ALA A 392 54.89 -35.22 4.27
N VAL A 393 54.30 -34.07 4.06
CA VAL A 393 54.38 -33.31 2.82
C VAL A 393 54.88 -31.89 3.10
N ASN A 394 55.60 -31.31 2.15
CA ASN A 394 56.07 -29.93 2.28
C ASN A 394 55.02 -28.95 1.94
N TYR A 395 54.11 -29.27 1.01
CA TYR A 395 53.06 -28.41 0.51
C TYR A 395 51.74 -29.16 0.41
N TRP A 396 50.67 -28.53 0.92
CA TRP A 396 49.31 -29.03 0.86
C TRP A 396 48.37 -27.95 0.34
N ILE A 397 47.64 -28.20 -0.76
CA ILE A 397 46.67 -27.32 -1.41
C ILE A 397 45.35 -28.07 -1.45
N PRO A 398 44.48 -27.90 -0.44
CA PRO A 398 43.20 -28.60 -0.38
C PRO A 398 42.23 -28.05 -1.42
N PHE A 399 41.40 -28.93 -2.02
CA PHE A 399 40.38 -28.56 -3.00
C PHE A 399 39.00 -29.19 -2.73
N ASN A 400 38.91 -30.33 -2.06
CA ASN A 400 37.62 -30.98 -1.78
C ASN A 400 37.70 -31.78 -0.46
N GLY A 401 37.16 -31.23 0.63
CA GLY A 401 37.19 -31.87 1.95
C GLY A 401 38.60 -32.25 2.39
N ASN A 402 38.87 -33.54 2.43
CA ASN A 402 40.20 -34.10 2.78
C ASN A 402 41.09 -34.33 1.56
N LEU A 403 40.64 -33.99 0.35
CA LEU A 403 41.41 -34.13 -0.87
C LEU A 403 42.15 -32.83 -1.19
N GLY A 404 43.38 -32.99 -1.68
CA GLY A 404 44.21 -31.83 -2.04
C GLY A 404 45.33 -32.23 -2.99
N ILE A 405 46.06 -31.22 -3.45
CA ILE A 405 47.31 -31.38 -4.23
C ILE A 405 48.45 -31.30 -3.24
N ASN A 406 49.37 -32.29 -3.31
CA ASN A 406 50.57 -32.32 -2.47
C ASN A 406 51.78 -32.76 -3.24
N ASP A 407 52.95 -32.38 -2.74
CA ASP A 407 54.22 -32.95 -3.19
C ASP A 407 54.35 -34.35 -2.65
N ALA A 408 55.06 -35.18 -3.41
CA ALA A 408 55.36 -36.57 -3.03
C ALA A 408 56.86 -36.89 -3.12
N PRO A 409 57.66 -36.40 -2.16
CA PRO A 409 59.13 -36.56 -2.21
C PRO A 409 59.60 -38.01 -2.15
N TRP A 410 58.76 -38.96 -1.76
CA TRP A 410 58.96 -40.36 -1.74
C TRP A 410 58.83 -41.06 -3.10
N ARG A 411 58.22 -40.36 -4.11
CA ARG A 411 58.03 -40.91 -5.45
C ARG A 411 59.18 -40.49 -6.38
N THR A 412 59.53 -41.38 -7.24
CA THR A 412 60.56 -41.15 -8.28
C THR A 412 59.97 -41.07 -9.70
N ALA A 413 58.72 -41.47 -9.85
CA ALA A 413 57.97 -41.42 -11.11
C ALA A 413 56.54 -40.88 -10.93
N PHE A 414 56.05 -40.21 -11.96
CA PHE A 414 54.69 -39.65 -12.06
C PHE A 414 54.18 -39.91 -13.47
N GLY A 415 52.86 -39.87 -13.63
CA GLY A 415 52.14 -39.98 -14.91
C GLY A 415 51.90 -41.45 -15.33
N GLU A 416 51.54 -41.59 -16.60
CA GLU A 416 51.20 -42.88 -17.21
C GLU A 416 50.07 -43.61 -16.44
N GLN A 417 50.18 -44.93 -16.26
CA GLN A 417 49.20 -45.77 -15.55
C GLN A 417 49.60 -46.02 -14.07
N LEU A 418 50.45 -45.21 -13.50
CA LEU A 418 50.89 -45.41 -12.10
C LEU A 418 49.67 -45.25 -11.13
N TYR A 419 48.70 -44.46 -11.46
CA TYR A 419 47.49 -44.27 -10.64
C TYR A 419 46.65 -45.56 -10.50
N GLU A 420 46.76 -46.50 -11.43
CA GLU A 420 46.00 -47.76 -11.37
C GLU A 420 46.58 -48.75 -10.35
N PHE A 421 47.89 -48.70 -10.06
CA PHE A 421 48.63 -49.65 -9.20
C PHE A 421 49.11 -48.99 -7.92
N GLU A 422 49.54 -47.76 -8.00
CA GLU A 422 50.11 -46.96 -6.90
C GLU A 422 49.34 -45.63 -6.70
N GLY A 423 48.08 -45.61 -7.06
CA GLY A 423 47.21 -44.42 -6.93
C GLY A 423 47.02 -43.97 -5.49
N THR A 424 46.58 -42.73 -5.33
CA THR A 424 46.29 -42.16 -4.03
C THR A 424 44.87 -42.52 -3.59
N HIS A 425 44.41 -42.01 -2.45
CA HIS A 425 43.02 -42.09 -1.99
C HIS A 425 42.19 -40.83 -2.43
N GLY A 426 42.46 -40.37 -3.68
CA GLY A 426 41.72 -39.25 -4.28
C GLY A 426 42.48 -37.92 -4.33
N SER A 427 43.54 -37.72 -3.55
CA SER A 427 44.43 -36.58 -3.64
C SER A 427 45.32 -36.65 -4.88
N ILE A 428 45.92 -35.55 -5.27
CA ILE A 428 46.84 -35.41 -6.41
C ILE A 428 48.27 -35.30 -5.89
N CYS A 429 49.09 -36.25 -6.21
CA CYS A 429 50.55 -36.23 -5.94
C CYS A 429 51.29 -35.71 -7.16
N ALA A 430 52.23 -34.77 -6.97
CA ALA A 430 53.02 -34.19 -8.03
C ALA A 430 54.46 -33.96 -7.57
N PRO A 431 55.43 -33.70 -8.49
CA PRO A 431 56.85 -33.38 -8.16
C PRO A 431 56.94 -32.16 -7.25
N SER A 432 57.83 -32.20 -6.23
CA SER A 432 57.93 -31.18 -5.19
C SER A 432 58.19 -29.74 -5.72
N ASP A 433 59.05 -29.64 -6.77
CA ASP A 433 59.35 -28.36 -7.42
C ASP A 433 58.16 -27.75 -8.09
N GLN A 434 57.26 -28.52 -8.71
CA GLN A 434 56.06 -28.05 -9.37
C GLN A 434 54.96 -27.65 -8.34
N VAL A 435 54.79 -28.46 -7.30
CA VAL A 435 53.83 -28.10 -6.23
C VAL A 435 54.31 -26.85 -5.48
N GLN A 436 55.61 -26.65 -5.30
CA GLN A 436 56.17 -25.43 -4.71
C GLN A 436 55.83 -24.19 -5.53
N ILE A 437 55.89 -24.27 -6.87
CA ILE A 437 55.53 -23.18 -7.76
C ILE A 437 54.02 -22.86 -7.59
N ILE A 438 53.17 -23.87 -7.62
CA ILE A 438 51.73 -23.69 -7.42
C ILE A 438 51.43 -23.06 -6.04
N TYR A 439 51.98 -23.64 -4.98
CA TYR A 439 51.80 -23.18 -3.60
C TYR A 439 52.20 -21.72 -3.41
N SER A 440 53.24 -21.26 -4.10
CA SER A 440 53.74 -19.89 -3.99
C SER A 440 52.93 -18.86 -4.77
N ASN A 441 52.04 -19.32 -5.66
CA ASN A 441 51.30 -18.45 -6.58
C ASN A 441 49.78 -18.62 -6.53
N VAL A 442 49.27 -19.70 -5.90
CA VAL A 442 47.83 -19.95 -5.77
C VAL A 442 47.27 -19.15 -4.62
N GLU A 443 46.02 -18.72 -4.78
CA GLU A 443 45.27 -17.98 -3.77
C GLU A 443 44.07 -18.80 -3.32
N LYS A 444 43.53 -18.47 -2.16
CA LYS A 444 42.23 -19.00 -1.74
C LYS A 444 41.16 -18.69 -2.81
N ASN A 445 40.23 -19.58 -3.02
CA ASN A 445 39.19 -19.52 -4.04
C ASN A 445 39.68 -19.67 -5.49
N THR A 446 40.95 -19.99 -5.73
CA THR A 446 41.42 -20.37 -7.07
C THR A 446 40.67 -21.64 -7.54
N PRO A 447 40.13 -21.67 -8.77
CA PRO A 447 39.45 -22.86 -9.29
C PRO A 447 40.41 -24.00 -9.59
N VAL A 448 39.99 -25.22 -9.28
CA VAL A 448 40.65 -26.48 -9.63
C VAL A 448 39.70 -27.25 -10.54
N VAL A 449 40.00 -27.29 -11.83
CA VAL A 449 39.21 -27.95 -12.87
C VAL A 449 39.77 -29.36 -13.09
N ILE A 450 38.95 -30.38 -12.79
CA ILE A 450 39.32 -31.80 -12.87
C ILE A 450 38.41 -32.51 -13.85
N TYR A 451 38.99 -33.18 -14.85
CA TYR A 451 38.26 -33.90 -15.88
C TYR A 451 38.98 -35.16 -16.34
N GLU A 452 38.30 -36.00 -17.18
CA GLU A 452 38.83 -37.20 -17.83
C GLU A 452 39.02 -37.02 -19.34
#